data_31bb2e01a59ef00a0e4c1b0af16c950e
#
_entry.id   31bb2e01a59ef00a0e4c1b0af16c950e
#
_cell.length_a   1.000
_cell.length_b   1.000
_cell.length_c   1.000
_cell.angle_alpha   90.00
_cell.angle_beta   90.00
_cell.angle_gamma   90.00
#
_symmetry.space_group_name_H-M   'P 1'
#
loop_
_entity.id
_entity.type
_entity.pdbx_description
1 polymer ?
#
loop_
_entity_poly.entity_id
_entity_poly.type
_entity_poly.pdbx_seq_one_letter_code
_entity_poly.pdbx_strand_id
1 'polypeptide(L)'
;MISKNWRLEDQMLPFRLAVRFLKAGRGQTILIITGISIAVAAQIFVGLLINSLQLTIINRTIGNQPQITITSATDDVRIADWSGPVEMIGDTEMVEVVSVSASGNAFVQKGIKTSPVLLRGMDSNADDIYRFTDSLYSGEMANGHNEVIIGKELQEEYEYNLGNELAISVPGDITATYLITGFFDLGVQQLNRSWIITDIETTQDLFGYGDAVTDIEIGVTDYFKADSLAASITTMLDNPALKVSNWKDENEQLLSGLQGQSISSLMIQIFIVVSVVIAISAILAITVFQKSRQLGILKAMGIKDRSASLIFIFEGLIIGLIGSVIGVILGLGLLYGFNAGTSQSGSQALIDLYIDPWFIILSWGIAILASVIAALVPARRSLRLNPIDVIREG
;
A
#
# COMPACT_ATOMS: atom_id res chain seq x y z
N MET A 1 39.20 21.20 -38.24
CA MET A 1 39.15 20.39 -36.97
C MET A 1 39.26 21.23 -35.69
N ILE A 2 39.66 22.49 -35.75
CA ILE A 2 39.90 23.40 -34.61
C ILE A 2 38.61 24.00 -34.02
N SER A 3 37.52 24.14 -34.82
CA SER A 3 36.28 24.81 -34.36
C SER A 3 35.37 23.99 -33.42
N LYS A 4 35.56 22.69 -33.32
CA LYS A 4 34.70 21.80 -32.48
C LYS A 4 35.16 21.78 -31.02
N ASN A 5 36.46 21.95 -30.76
CA ASN A 5 36.99 21.98 -29.38
C ASN A 5 36.64 23.28 -28.64
N TRP A 6 36.59 24.42 -29.30
CA TRP A 6 36.21 25.71 -28.72
C TRP A 6 34.76 25.72 -28.21
N ARG A 7 33.84 25.02 -28.89
CA ARG A 7 32.44 24.93 -28.43
C ARG A 7 32.26 24.06 -27.19
N LEU A 8 33.07 23.04 -27.03
CA LEU A 8 33.04 22.16 -25.85
C LEU A 8 33.65 22.86 -24.61
N GLU A 9 34.74 23.63 -24.79
CA GLU A 9 35.34 24.42 -23.72
C GLU A 9 34.41 25.54 -23.23
N ASP A 10 33.71 26.23 -24.14
CA ASP A 10 32.71 27.25 -23.81
C ASP A 10 31.51 26.68 -23.01
N GLN A 11 31.12 25.44 -23.27
CA GLN A 11 30.02 24.75 -22.52
C GLN A 11 30.47 24.24 -21.16
N MET A 12 31.72 23.89 -20.96
CA MET A 12 32.27 23.39 -19.70
C MET A 12 32.59 24.52 -18.69
N LEU A 13 32.75 25.75 -19.16
CA LEU A 13 33.09 26.90 -18.32
C LEU A 13 32.03 27.18 -17.22
N PRO A 14 30.71 27.27 -17.55
CA PRO A 14 29.67 27.48 -16.53
C PRO A 14 29.65 26.39 -15.44
N PHE A 15 29.84 25.12 -15.82
CA PHE A 15 29.90 24.01 -14.88
C PHE A 15 31.11 24.13 -13.92
N ARG A 16 32.32 24.41 -14.42
CA ARG A 16 33.51 24.61 -13.59
C ARG A 16 33.36 25.81 -12.63
N LEU A 17 32.72 26.87 -13.09
CA LEU A 17 32.45 28.05 -12.26
C LEU A 17 31.38 27.72 -11.18
N ALA A 18 30.33 26.96 -11.51
CA ALA A 18 29.34 26.49 -10.53
C ALA A 18 29.99 25.69 -9.39
N VAL A 19 30.83 24.70 -9.74
CA VAL A 19 31.57 23.90 -8.76
C VAL A 19 32.47 24.79 -7.87
N ARG A 20 33.16 25.78 -8.48
CA ARG A 20 34.02 26.70 -7.74
C ARG A 20 33.21 27.60 -6.78
N PHE A 21 32.03 28.03 -7.20
CA PHE A 21 31.15 28.87 -6.40
C PHE A 21 30.58 28.07 -5.21
N LEU A 22 30.20 26.82 -5.42
CA LEU A 22 29.77 25.93 -4.34
C LEU A 22 30.90 25.68 -3.33
N LYS A 23 32.12 25.45 -3.80
CA LYS A 23 33.29 25.27 -2.92
C LYS A 23 33.67 26.55 -2.17
N ALA A 24 33.47 27.72 -2.73
CA ALA A 24 33.77 28.99 -2.07
C ALA A 24 32.74 29.34 -0.98
N GLY A 25 31.46 28.93 -1.15
CA GLY A 25 30.36 29.12 -0.21
C GLY A 25 29.99 27.86 0.58
N ARG A 26 30.96 27.12 1.14
CA ARG A 26 30.76 25.80 1.74
C ARG A 26 29.61 25.74 2.77
N GLY A 27 29.56 26.70 3.69
CA GLY A 27 28.52 26.73 4.74
C GLY A 27 27.11 26.84 4.15
N GLN A 28 26.94 27.71 3.16
CA GLN A 28 25.65 27.92 2.49
C GLN A 28 25.29 26.72 1.62
N THR A 29 26.26 26.12 0.93
CA THR A 29 26.07 24.91 0.12
C THR A 29 25.63 23.75 0.99
N ILE A 30 26.26 23.51 2.13
CA ILE A 30 25.90 22.46 3.10
C ILE A 30 24.48 22.69 3.60
N LEU A 31 24.13 23.93 3.97
CA LEU A 31 22.78 24.25 4.46
C LEU A 31 21.70 23.89 3.42
N ILE A 32 21.92 24.23 2.15
CA ILE A 32 20.98 23.93 1.07
C ILE A 32 20.87 22.39 0.86
N ILE A 33 22.02 21.71 0.78
CA ILE A 33 22.06 20.26 0.62
C ILE A 33 21.31 19.57 1.76
N THR A 34 21.56 19.98 3.01
CA THR A 34 20.86 19.44 4.20
C THR A 34 19.35 19.69 4.11
N GLY A 35 18.93 20.89 3.73
CA GLY A 35 17.51 21.21 3.56
C GLY A 35 16.82 20.32 2.50
N ILE A 36 17.46 20.13 1.36
CA ILE A 36 16.95 19.24 0.31
C ILE A 36 16.93 17.79 0.80
N SER A 37 18.00 17.35 1.47
CA SER A 37 18.10 15.98 1.98
C SER A 37 16.99 15.66 2.98
N ILE A 38 16.71 16.58 3.91
CA ILE A 38 15.63 16.40 4.89
C ILE A 38 14.26 16.34 4.18
N ALA A 39 14.03 17.22 3.22
CA ALA A 39 12.77 17.27 2.51
C ALA A 39 12.53 16.01 1.65
N VAL A 40 13.55 15.54 0.93
CA VAL A 40 13.49 14.30 0.15
C VAL A 40 13.34 13.09 1.06
N ALA A 41 14.04 13.08 2.20
CA ALA A 41 13.91 12.02 3.20
C ALA A 41 12.48 11.96 3.76
N ALA A 42 11.88 13.11 4.10
CA ALA A 42 10.50 13.18 4.57
C ALA A 42 9.51 12.72 3.49
N GLN A 43 9.70 13.12 2.22
CA GLN A 43 8.86 12.72 1.11
C GLN A 43 8.88 11.20 0.89
N ILE A 44 10.07 10.59 0.88
CA ILE A 44 10.24 9.15 0.68
C ILE A 44 9.70 8.38 1.89
N PHE A 45 10.05 8.79 3.09
CA PHE A 45 9.58 8.15 4.32
C PHE A 45 8.05 8.16 4.40
N VAL A 46 7.41 9.32 4.29
CA VAL A 46 5.96 9.45 4.38
C VAL A 46 5.26 8.69 3.25
N GLY A 47 5.75 8.83 2.01
CA GLY A 47 5.14 8.16 0.86
C GLY A 47 5.21 6.64 0.95
N LEU A 48 6.38 6.07 1.23
CA LEU A 48 6.55 4.63 1.37
C LEU A 48 5.84 4.07 2.61
N LEU A 49 5.85 4.82 3.73
CA LEU A 49 5.16 4.41 4.96
C LEU A 49 3.64 4.30 4.72
N ILE A 50 3.04 5.32 4.10
CA ILE A 50 1.60 5.32 3.80
C ILE A 50 1.26 4.20 2.81
N ASN A 51 2.04 4.02 1.76
CA ASN A 51 1.83 2.94 0.80
C ASN A 51 1.95 1.55 1.46
N SER A 52 2.97 1.34 2.28
CA SER A 52 3.15 0.10 3.04
C SER A 52 1.99 -0.17 3.99
N LEU A 53 1.53 0.86 4.71
CA LEU A 53 0.39 0.76 5.61
C LEU A 53 -0.90 0.38 4.87
N GLN A 54 -1.16 1.02 3.72
CA GLN A 54 -2.34 0.72 2.90
C GLN A 54 -2.32 -0.71 2.38
N LEU A 55 -1.18 -1.16 1.84
CA LEU A 55 -1.04 -2.53 1.36
C LEU A 55 -1.16 -3.55 2.51
N THR A 56 -0.60 -3.25 3.68
CA THR A 56 -0.73 -4.13 4.85
C THR A 56 -2.20 -4.25 5.28
N ILE A 57 -2.95 -3.13 5.33
CA ILE A 57 -4.38 -3.15 5.66
C ILE A 57 -5.16 -3.95 4.63
N ILE A 58 -4.94 -3.70 3.34
CA ILE A 58 -5.59 -4.43 2.25
C ILE A 58 -5.27 -5.92 2.36
N ASN A 59 -4.00 -6.31 2.44
CA ASN A 59 -3.59 -7.71 2.52
C ASN A 59 -4.16 -8.43 3.74
N ARG A 60 -4.20 -7.77 4.91
CA ARG A 60 -4.78 -8.35 6.13
C ARG A 60 -6.31 -8.47 6.07
N THR A 61 -6.98 -7.57 5.34
CA THR A 61 -8.44 -7.60 5.20
C THR A 61 -8.89 -8.59 4.14
N ILE A 62 -8.12 -8.76 3.06
CA ILE A 62 -8.55 -9.48 1.85
C ILE A 62 -7.70 -10.73 1.60
N GLY A 63 -6.48 -10.78 2.14
CA GLY A 63 -5.51 -11.84 1.82
C GLY A 63 -5.95 -13.26 2.21
N ASN A 64 -6.90 -13.36 3.16
CA ASN A 64 -7.47 -14.62 3.62
C ASN A 64 -9.01 -14.59 3.53
N GLN A 65 -9.55 -13.98 2.48
CA GLN A 65 -10.99 -13.92 2.19
C GLN A 65 -11.22 -14.00 0.68
N PRO A 66 -12.39 -14.49 0.25
CA PRO A 66 -12.72 -14.51 -1.18
C PRO A 66 -12.79 -13.08 -1.71
N GLN A 67 -12.24 -12.88 -2.90
CA GLN A 67 -12.27 -11.56 -3.52
C GLN A 67 -13.57 -11.31 -4.30
N ILE A 68 -14.25 -12.39 -4.69
CA ILE A 68 -15.59 -12.33 -5.28
C ILE A 68 -16.44 -13.40 -4.60
N THR A 69 -17.66 -13.03 -4.23
CA THR A 69 -18.62 -13.94 -3.60
C THR A 69 -19.94 -13.89 -4.38
N ILE A 70 -20.49 -15.06 -4.68
CA ILE A 70 -21.79 -15.19 -5.31
C ILE A 70 -22.74 -15.77 -4.27
N THR A 71 -23.82 -15.05 -4.02
CA THR A 71 -24.88 -15.43 -3.09
C THR A 71 -26.22 -15.46 -3.81
N SER A 72 -27.23 -16.03 -3.16
CA SER A 72 -28.60 -15.89 -3.67
C SER A 72 -29.07 -14.44 -3.62
N ALA A 73 -29.71 -13.96 -4.68
CA ALA A 73 -30.35 -12.65 -4.73
C ALA A 73 -31.81 -12.68 -4.21
N THR A 74 -32.33 -13.85 -3.82
CA THR A 74 -33.67 -14.07 -3.31
C THR A 74 -33.68 -14.20 -1.78
N ASP A 75 -34.86 -14.23 -1.17
CA ASP A 75 -35.00 -14.47 0.28
C ASP A 75 -34.54 -15.89 0.69
N ASP A 76 -34.49 -16.84 -0.26
CA ASP A 76 -33.88 -18.15 -0.03
C ASP A 76 -32.37 -18.01 -0.19
N VAL A 77 -31.63 -18.17 0.89
CA VAL A 77 -30.16 -18.07 0.93
C VAL A 77 -29.46 -19.19 0.16
N ARG A 78 -30.20 -20.19 -0.35
CA ARG A 78 -29.66 -21.39 -0.99
C ARG A 78 -29.48 -21.20 -2.49
N ILE A 79 -28.41 -21.75 -3.01
CA ILE A 79 -28.09 -21.90 -4.43
C ILE A 79 -28.15 -23.40 -4.74
N ALA A 80 -29.25 -23.85 -5.35
CA ALA A 80 -29.45 -25.29 -5.65
C ALA A 80 -28.61 -25.75 -6.85
N ASP A 81 -28.58 -24.95 -7.92
CA ASP A 81 -27.87 -25.30 -9.17
C ASP A 81 -26.51 -24.60 -9.22
N TRP A 82 -25.62 -24.95 -8.29
CA TRP A 82 -24.31 -24.29 -8.13
C TRP A 82 -23.20 -24.89 -9.01
N SER A 83 -23.29 -26.17 -9.42
CA SER A 83 -22.20 -26.83 -10.12
C SER A 83 -21.92 -26.25 -11.52
N GLY A 84 -22.96 -25.87 -12.27
CA GLY A 84 -22.81 -25.23 -13.58
C GLY A 84 -22.09 -23.90 -13.51
N PRO A 85 -22.53 -22.95 -12.67
CA PRO A 85 -21.78 -21.72 -12.38
C PRO A 85 -20.33 -21.95 -11.97
N VAL A 86 -20.04 -22.87 -11.07
CA VAL A 86 -18.68 -23.18 -10.61
C VAL A 86 -17.78 -23.64 -11.76
N GLU A 87 -18.25 -24.53 -12.63
CA GLU A 87 -17.50 -25.03 -13.79
C GLU A 87 -17.19 -23.87 -14.77
N MET A 88 -18.20 -23.04 -15.10
CA MET A 88 -18.01 -21.91 -16.02
C MET A 88 -17.03 -20.86 -15.46
N ILE A 89 -17.06 -20.60 -14.16
CA ILE A 89 -16.21 -19.62 -13.52
C ILE A 89 -14.77 -20.15 -13.41
N GLY A 90 -14.59 -21.43 -13.08
CA GLY A 90 -13.27 -22.06 -12.96
C GLY A 90 -12.42 -21.99 -14.23
N ASP A 91 -13.06 -21.97 -15.41
CA ASP A 91 -12.38 -21.84 -16.69
C ASP A 91 -12.04 -20.38 -17.06
N THR A 92 -12.37 -19.40 -16.20
CA THR A 92 -12.19 -17.97 -16.51
C THR A 92 -10.76 -17.50 -16.19
N GLU A 93 -10.17 -16.73 -17.11
CA GLU A 93 -8.85 -16.11 -16.89
C GLU A 93 -8.87 -15.21 -15.62
N MET A 94 -7.80 -15.23 -14.85
CA MET A 94 -7.61 -14.57 -13.56
C MET A 94 -8.34 -15.24 -12.35
N VAL A 95 -9.15 -16.26 -12.54
CA VAL A 95 -9.66 -17.09 -11.44
C VAL A 95 -8.55 -18.05 -11.02
N GLU A 96 -8.21 -18.06 -9.74
CA GLU A 96 -7.19 -18.95 -9.17
C GLU A 96 -7.84 -20.18 -8.56
N VAL A 97 -8.94 -19.97 -7.84
CA VAL A 97 -9.66 -21.03 -7.14
C VAL A 97 -11.14 -20.66 -7.04
N VAL A 98 -12.00 -21.66 -7.11
CA VAL A 98 -13.43 -21.57 -6.80
C VAL A 98 -13.73 -22.55 -5.70
N SER A 99 -14.34 -22.09 -4.64
CA SER A 99 -14.79 -22.88 -3.49
C SER A 99 -16.29 -22.68 -3.28
N VAL A 100 -16.94 -23.64 -2.70
CA VAL A 100 -18.34 -23.54 -2.32
C VAL A 100 -18.51 -23.73 -0.81
N SER A 101 -19.43 -23.00 -0.22
CA SER A 101 -19.71 -23.12 1.20
C SER A 101 -21.20 -23.18 1.49
N ALA A 102 -21.56 -23.92 2.51
CA ALA A 102 -22.88 -23.92 3.12
C ALA A 102 -22.75 -23.31 4.52
N SER A 103 -23.38 -22.17 4.74
CA SER A 103 -23.23 -21.41 5.99
C SER A 103 -24.58 -21.17 6.65
N GLY A 104 -24.60 -21.13 7.98
CA GLY A 104 -25.83 -20.83 8.70
C GLY A 104 -25.56 -20.26 10.10
N ASN A 105 -26.45 -19.39 10.52
CA ASN A 105 -26.40 -18.81 11.88
C ASN A 105 -26.77 -19.85 12.92
N ALA A 106 -25.95 -20.00 13.94
CA ALA A 106 -26.10 -20.95 15.01
C ALA A 106 -25.72 -20.32 16.36
N PHE A 107 -25.92 -21.07 17.42
CA PHE A 107 -25.54 -20.68 18.77
C PHE A 107 -24.70 -21.78 19.39
N VAL A 108 -23.60 -21.40 20.01
CA VAL A 108 -22.81 -22.27 20.89
C VAL A 108 -23.27 -22.05 22.31
N GLN A 109 -23.51 -23.14 23.03
CA GLN A 109 -23.88 -23.08 24.43
C GLN A 109 -22.95 -23.93 25.30
N LYS A 110 -22.45 -23.34 26.39
CA LYS A 110 -21.72 -24.04 27.43
C LYS A 110 -22.18 -23.57 28.82
N GLY A 111 -22.93 -24.40 29.51
CA GLY A 111 -23.58 -24.02 30.78
C GLY A 111 -24.62 -22.91 30.57
N ILE A 112 -24.41 -21.76 31.21
CA ILE A 112 -25.29 -20.58 31.10
C ILE A 112 -24.84 -19.58 29.99
N LYS A 113 -23.66 -19.78 29.43
CA LYS A 113 -23.12 -18.91 28.36
C LYS A 113 -23.68 -19.36 27.00
N THR A 114 -24.13 -18.40 26.20
CA THR A 114 -24.56 -18.62 24.82
C THR A 114 -23.98 -17.51 23.97
N SER A 115 -23.37 -17.88 22.85
CA SER A 115 -22.84 -16.92 21.85
C SER A 115 -23.37 -17.26 20.47
N PRO A 116 -23.74 -16.22 19.69
CA PRO A 116 -24.04 -16.40 18.27
C PRO A 116 -22.76 -16.73 17.49
N VAL A 117 -22.85 -17.71 16.61
CA VAL A 117 -21.77 -18.14 15.73
C VAL A 117 -22.28 -18.35 14.32
N LEU A 118 -21.40 -18.37 13.37
CA LEU A 118 -21.63 -18.77 11.99
C LEU A 118 -20.96 -20.13 11.78
N LEU A 119 -21.78 -21.17 11.60
CA LEU A 119 -21.28 -22.47 11.20
C LEU A 119 -21.08 -22.46 9.69
N ARG A 120 -19.89 -22.79 9.25
CA ARG A 120 -19.49 -22.78 7.83
C ARG A 120 -18.97 -24.15 7.44
N GLY A 121 -19.75 -24.83 6.63
CA GLY A 121 -19.32 -26.03 5.91
C GLY A 121 -18.67 -25.65 4.61
N MET A 122 -17.45 -26.11 4.39
CA MET A 122 -16.64 -25.74 3.25
C MET A 122 -16.13 -26.96 2.50
N ASP A 123 -15.86 -26.77 1.21
CA ASP A 123 -15.17 -27.77 0.39
C ASP A 123 -13.65 -27.72 0.61
N SER A 124 -12.93 -28.65 -0.01
CA SER A 124 -11.45 -28.71 0.09
C SER A 124 -10.73 -27.51 -0.50
N ASN A 125 -11.35 -26.78 -1.44
CA ASN A 125 -10.75 -25.64 -2.13
C ASN A 125 -10.75 -24.38 -1.23
N ALA A 126 -11.56 -24.38 -0.17
CA ALA A 126 -11.62 -23.25 0.77
C ALA A 126 -10.26 -22.97 1.45
N ASP A 127 -9.42 -23.99 1.64
CA ASP A 127 -8.10 -23.82 2.23
C ASP A 127 -7.17 -22.96 1.37
N ASP A 128 -7.30 -22.99 0.04
CA ASP A 128 -6.55 -22.14 -0.89
C ASP A 128 -6.94 -20.65 -0.77
N ILE A 129 -8.18 -20.36 -0.32
CA ILE A 129 -8.68 -18.99 -0.09
C ILE A 129 -8.33 -18.49 1.31
N TYR A 130 -8.69 -19.28 2.33
CA TYR A 130 -8.66 -18.86 3.74
C TYR A 130 -7.37 -19.21 4.47
N ARG A 131 -6.60 -20.18 3.93
CA ARG A 131 -5.38 -20.73 4.53
C ARG A 131 -5.58 -21.21 5.95
N PHE A 132 -6.66 -21.96 6.18
CA PHE A 132 -6.95 -22.50 7.49
C PHE A 132 -5.83 -23.41 8.00
N THR A 133 -5.26 -24.24 7.13
CA THR A 133 -4.13 -25.12 7.46
C THR A 133 -2.93 -24.33 8.00
N ASP A 134 -2.60 -23.20 7.39
CA ASP A 134 -1.50 -22.31 7.84
C ASP A 134 -1.87 -21.55 9.14
N SER A 135 -3.16 -21.35 9.38
CA SER A 135 -3.71 -20.59 10.50
C SER A 135 -4.00 -21.48 11.72
N LEU A 136 -3.88 -22.80 11.58
CA LEU A 136 -4.03 -23.72 12.70
C LEU A 136 -2.84 -23.58 13.66
N TYR A 137 -3.11 -23.24 14.91
CA TYR A 137 -2.08 -23.19 15.93
C TYR A 137 -2.09 -24.39 16.89
N SER A 138 -3.16 -25.23 16.84
CA SER A 138 -3.27 -26.46 17.61
C SER A 138 -4.30 -27.41 16.99
N GLY A 139 -4.00 -28.71 16.97
CA GLY A 139 -4.87 -29.74 16.42
C GLY A 139 -4.73 -29.96 14.92
N GLU A 140 -5.77 -30.46 14.29
CA GLU A 140 -5.86 -30.83 12.88
C GLU A 140 -7.14 -30.28 12.26
N MET A 141 -7.18 -30.17 10.92
CA MET A 141 -8.40 -29.79 10.19
C MET A 141 -9.54 -30.80 10.43
N ALA A 142 -10.77 -30.33 10.42
CA ALA A 142 -11.94 -31.18 10.43
C ALA A 142 -12.00 -31.98 9.12
N ASN A 143 -11.86 -33.30 9.19
CA ASN A 143 -11.80 -34.19 8.04
C ASN A 143 -12.96 -35.19 7.98
N GLY A 144 -13.97 -35.04 8.81
CA GLY A 144 -15.09 -35.99 8.90
C GLY A 144 -16.36 -35.35 9.39
N HIS A 145 -17.47 -36.09 9.18
CA HIS A 145 -18.76 -35.71 9.74
C HIS A 145 -18.66 -35.58 11.26
N ASN A 146 -19.27 -34.53 11.81
CA ASN A 146 -19.27 -34.19 13.22
C ASN A 146 -17.94 -33.69 13.80
N GLU A 147 -16.97 -33.28 12.97
CA GLU A 147 -15.77 -32.61 13.40
C GLU A 147 -15.83 -31.13 13.09
N VAL A 148 -15.25 -30.32 13.97
CA VAL A 148 -15.20 -28.87 13.82
C VAL A 148 -13.86 -28.32 14.26
N ILE A 149 -13.44 -27.23 13.60
CA ILE A 149 -12.39 -26.36 14.12
C ILE A 149 -13.00 -25.04 14.54
N ILE A 150 -12.49 -24.44 15.62
CA ILE A 150 -13.01 -23.18 16.16
C ILE A 150 -11.90 -22.14 16.28
N GLY A 151 -12.30 -20.88 16.20
CA GLY A 151 -11.35 -19.78 16.32
C GLY A 151 -10.86 -19.57 17.74
N LYS A 152 -9.68 -18.96 17.85
CA LYS A 152 -8.95 -18.74 19.09
C LYS A 152 -9.76 -18.02 20.17
N GLU A 153 -10.43 -16.91 19.81
CA GLU A 153 -11.22 -16.14 20.79
C GLU A 153 -12.41 -16.94 21.32
N LEU A 154 -13.02 -17.78 20.48
CA LEU A 154 -14.10 -18.68 20.93
C LEU A 154 -13.55 -19.76 21.86
N GLN A 155 -12.37 -20.30 21.54
CA GLN A 155 -11.68 -21.27 22.38
C GLN A 155 -11.34 -20.69 23.75
N GLU A 156 -10.75 -19.48 23.80
CA GLU A 156 -10.37 -18.81 25.05
C GLU A 156 -11.61 -18.42 25.89
N GLU A 157 -12.66 -17.90 25.26
CA GLU A 157 -13.89 -17.45 25.95
C GLU A 157 -14.62 -18.57 26.64
N TYR A 158 -14.62 -19.76 26.04
CA TYR A 158 -15.32 -20.95 26.54
C TYR A 158 -14.39 -21.98 27.17
N GLU A 159 -13.09 -21.74 27.21
CA GLU A 159 -12.08 -22.67 27.74
C GLU A 159 -12.23 -24.07 27.14
N TYR A 160 -12.30 -24.17 25.81
CA TYR A 160 -12.35 -25.44 25.10
C TYR A 160 -10.95 -26.04 24.93
N ASN A 161 -10.89 -27.38 24.97
CA ASN A 161 -9.70 -28.17 24.69
C ASN A 161 -9.96 -29.08 23.50
N LEU A 162 -8.88 -29.53 22.82
CA LEU A 162 -8.99 -30.52 21.76
C LEU A 162 -9.69 -31.78 22.30
N GLY A 163 -10.57 -32.35 21.48
CA GLY A 163 -11.37 -33.50 21.84
C GLY A 163 -12.57 -33.18 22.73
N ASN A 164 -12.85 -31.91 23.06
CA ASN A 164 -14.10 -31.55 23.71
C ASN A 164 -15.27 -31.62 22.72
N GLU A 165 -16.45 -31.91 23.24
CA GLU A 165 -17.71 -31.82 22.53
C GLU A 165 -18.24 -30.38 22.53
N LEU A 166 -18.66 -29.90 21.36
CA LEU A 166 -19.26 -28.60 21.14
C LEU A 166 -20.72 -28.77 20.77
N ALA A 167 -21.63 -28.28 21.60
CA ALA A 167 -23.05 -28.26 21.29
C ALA A 167 -23.40 -27.02 20.49
N ILE A 168 -23.93 -27.22 19.29
CA ILE A 168 -24.37 -26.17 18.35
C ILE A 168 -25.88 -26.28 18.20
N SER A 169 -26.59 -25.20 18.48
CA SER A 169 -28.03 -25.08 18.31
C SER A 169 -28.36 -24.17 17.13
N VAL A 170 -29.27 -24.63 16.29
CA VAL A 170 -29.79 -23.85 15.12
C VAL A 170 -31.26 -23.47 15.34
N PRO A 171 -31.80 -22.51 14.60
CA PRO A 171 -33.23 -22.16 14.66
C PRO A 171 -34.12 -23.37 14.46
N GLY A 172 -35.16 -23.53 15.32
CA GLY A 172 -36.04 -24.68 15.33
C GLY A 172 -35.74 -25.69 16.43
N ASP A 173 -34.97 -25.33 17.46
CA ASP A 173 -34.57 -26.14 18.62
C ASP A 173 -33.79 -27.43 18.24
N ILE A 174 -33.17 -27.45 17.09
CA ILE A 174 -32.27 -28.52 16.67
C ILE A 174 -30.91 -28.28 17.29
N THR A 175 -30.41 -29.26 18.07
CA THR A 175 -29.08 -29.20 18.66
C THR A 175 -28.28 -30.43 18.20
N ALA A 176 -27.09 -30.21 17.74
CA ALA A 176 -26.13 -31.26 17.39
C ALA A 176 -24.83 -31.06 18.17
N THR A 177 -24.09 -32.14 18.37
CA THR A 177 -22.82 -32.13 19.12
C THR A 177 -21.69 -32.54 18.17
N TYR A 178 -20.62 -31.74 18.17
CA TYR A 178 -19.47 -31.89 17.28
C TYR A 178 -18.19 -32.02 18.10
N LEU A 179 -17.22 -32.74 17.55
CA LEU A 179 -15.91 -32.92 18.14
C LEU A 179 -14.98 -31.79 17.72
N ILE A 180 -14.36 -31.11 18.65
CA ILE A 180 -13.34 -30.09 18.36
C ILE A 180 -12.02 -30.77 18.02
N THR A 181 -11.57 -30.67 16.79
CA THR A 181 -10.32 -31.26 16.26
C THR A 181 -9.17 -30.26 16.15
N GLY A 182 -9.48 -28.96 16.02
CA GLY A 182 -8.46 -27.94 15.87
C GLY A 182 -8.88 -26.55 16.28
N PHE A 183 -7.88 -25.70 16.44
CA PHE A 183 -8.03 -24.29 16.76
C PHE A 183 -7.27 -23.46 15.74
N PHE A 184 -7.94 -22.42 15.17
CA PHE A 184 -7.35 -21.54 14.19
C PHE A 184 -7.27 -20.08 14.67
N ASP A 185 -6.32 -19.32 14.09
CA ASP A 185 -6.18 -17.87 14.29
C ASP A 185 -5.99 -17.18 12.93
N LEU A 186 -7.08 -16.61 12.37
CA LEU A 186 -7.06 -15.85 11.12
C LEU A 186 -6.53 -14.41 11.29
N GLY A 187 -6.09 -14.03 12.50
CA GLY A 187 -5.64 -12.67 12.79
C GLY A 187 -6.75 -11.62 12.87
N VAL A 188 -8.02 -12.01 12.71
CA VAL A 188 -9.21 -11.15 12.81
C VAL A 188 -10.06 -11.62 13.99
N GLN A 189 -10.04 -10.85 15.07
CA GLN A 189 -10.68 -11.21 16.33
C GLN A 189 -12.18 -11.55 16.17
N GLN A 190 -12.88 -10.83 15.29
CA GLN A 190 -14.31 -11.08 15.09
C GLN A 190 -14.58 -12.42 14.41
N LEU A 191 -13.77 -12.81 13.42
CA LEU A 191 -13.89 -14.11 12.75
C LEU A 191 -13.54 -15.24 13.71
N ASN A 192 -12.43 -15.12 14.41
CA ASN A 192 -12.01 -16.11 15.41
C ASN A 192 -13.02 -16.31 16.56
N ARG A 193 -13.84 -15.28 16.86
CA ARG A 193 -14.89 -15.38 17.88
C ARG A 193 -16.16 -16.02 17.37
N SER A 194 -16.48 -15.85 16.09
CA SER A 194 -17.80 -16.20 15.54
C SER A 194 -17.80 -17.37 14.59
N TRP A 195 -16.68 -17.74 13.98
CA TRP A 195 -16.66 -18.80 12.98
C TRP A 195 -16.37 -20.16 13.60
N ILE A 196 -17.12 -21.14 13.12
CA ILE A 196 -16.91 -22.57 13.33
C ILE A 196 -16.87 -23.19 11.94
N ILE A 197 -15.79 -23.89 11.62
CA ILE A 197 -15.56 -24.50 10.31
C ILE A 197 -15.72 -26.00 10.41
N THR A 198 -16.40 -26.57 9.44
CA THR A 198 -16.64 -28.01 9.29
C THR A 198 -16.69 -28.39 7.81
N ASP A 199 -16.92 -29.64 7.51
CA ASP A 199 -17.21 -30.07 6.13
C ASP A 199 -18.59 -29.59 5.68
N ILE A 200 -18.75 -29.48 4.34
CA ILE A 200 -19.97 -28.93 3.73
C ILE A 200 -21.21 -29.79 4.03
N GLU A 201 -21.07 -31.13 4.04
CA GLU A 201 -22.16 -32.06 4.24
C GLU A 201 -22.74 -31.96 5.66
N THR A 202 -21.86 -31.79 6.67
CA THR A 202 -22.27 -31.57 8.06
C THR A 202 -23.17 -30.34 8.21
N THR A 203 -22.86 -29.25 7.52
CA THR A 203 -23.67 -28.03 7.59
C THR A 203 -24.96 -28.19 6.79
N GLN A 204 -24.90 -28.80 5.61
CA GLN A 204 -26.08 -29.08 4.79
C GLN A 204 -27.09 -29.95 5.54
N ASP A 205 -26.63 -30.98 6.23
CA ASP A 205 -27.47 -31.88 7.03
C ASP A 205 -28.10 -31.14 8.23
N LEU A 206 -27.31 -30.34 8.95
CA LEU A 206 -27.82 -29.65 10.14
C LEU A 206 -28.89 -28.61 9.82
N PHE A 207 -28.73 -27.89 8.70
CA PHE A 207 -29.67 -26.85 8.25
C PHE A 207 -30.75 -27.38 7.28
N GLY A 208 -30.67 -28.63 6.85
CA GLY A 208 -31.59 -29.23 5.90
C GLY A 208 -31.51 -28.61 4.50
N TYR A 209 -30.31 -28.24 4.05
CA TYR A 209 -30.09 -27.62 2.75
C TYR A 209 -30.08 -28.62 1.60
N GLY A 210 -30.00 -29.94 1.88
CA GLY A 210 -29.78 -30.95 0.85
C GLY A 210 -28.42 -30.73 0.18
N ASP A 211 -28.37 -30.70 -1.14
CA ASP A 211 -27.13 -30.45 -1.91
C ASP A 211 -26.91 -28.95 -2.24
N ALA A 212 -27.72 -28.06 -1.67
CA ALA A 212 -27.58 -26.64 -1.95
C ALA A 212 -26.46 -26.00 -1.13
N VAL A 213 -25.81 -24.98 -1.70
CA VAL A 213 -24.80 -24.15 -1.07
C VAL A 213 -25.35 -22.75 -0.79
N THR A 214 -24.71 -21.98 0.09
CA THR A 214 -25.09 -20.59 0.36
C THR A 214 -24.23 -19.61 -0.40
N ASP A 215 -22.97 -19.96 -0.60
CA ASP A 215 -21.99 -19.07 -1.21
C ASP A 215 -21.10 -19.82 -2.21
N ILE A 216 -20.78 -19.18 -3.34
CA ILE A 216 -19.69 -19.58 -4.23
C ILE A 216 -18.61 -18.51 -4.07
N GLU A 217 -17.43 -18.90 -3.65
CA GLU A 217 -16.34 -18.05 -3.23
C GLU A 217 -15.19 -18.19 -4.22
N ILE A 218 -14.65 -17.06 -4.68
CA ILE A 218 -13.69 -17.03 -5.76
C ILE A 218 -12.44 -16.30 -5.30
N GLY A 219 -11.31 -17.01 -5.36
CA GLY A 219 -9.97 -16.46 -5.24
C GLY A 219 -9.46 -16.02 -6.61
N VAL A 220 -8.86 -14.83 -6.69
CA VAL A 220 -8.34 -14.26 -7.93
C VAL A 220 -6.86 -13.92 -7.83
N THR A 221 -6.14 -14.04 -8.93
CA THR A 221 -4.70 -13.72 -9.02
C THR A 221 -4.39 -12.24 -8.80
N ASP A 222 -5.31 -11.35 -9.21
CA ASP A 222 -5.17 -9.89 -9.02
C ASP A 222 -6.43 -9.33 -8.37
N TYR A 223 -6.41 -9.22 -7.04
CA TYR A 223 -7.55 -8.73 -6.26
C TYR A 223 -7.92 -7.28 -6.57
N PHE A 224 -7.03 -6.48 -7.17
CA PHE A 224 -7.38 -5.12 -7.61
C PHE A 224 -8.28 -5.10 -8.86
N LYS A 225 -8.36 -6.22 -9.60
CA LYS A 225 -9.24 -6.38 -10.76
C LYS A 225 -10.51 -7.16 -10.46
N ALA A 226 -10.77 -7.50 -9.19
CA ALA A 226 -11.95 -8.28 -8.78
C ALA A 226 -13.28 -7.63 -9.21
N ASP A 227 -13.37 -6.30 -9.22
CA ASP A 227 -14.55 -5.56 -9.69
C ASP A 227 -14.85 -5.79 -11.18
N SER A 228 -13.83 -5.71 -12.03
CA SER A 228 -14.00 -5.96 -13.47
C SER A 228 -14.31 -7.41 -13.76
N LEU A 229 -13.71 -8.35 -13.01
CA LEU A 229 -13.98 -9.77 -13.14
C LEU A 229 -15.40 -10.11 -12.63
N ALA A 230 -15.83 -9.54 -11.48
CA ALA A 230 -17.18 -9.72 -10.96
C ALA A 230 -18.26 -9.25 -11.96
N ALA A 231 -18.04 -8.12 -12.65
CA ALA A 231 -18.93 -7.64 -13.70
C ALA A 231 -18.97 -8.60 -14.90
N SER A 232 -17.84 -9.19 -15.28
CA SER A 232 -17.76 -10.18 -16.35
C SER A 232 -18.50 -11.48 -15.96
N ILE A 233 -18.31 -11.96 -14.72
CA ILE A 233 -19.00 -13.15 -14.18
C ILE A 233 -20.50 -12.89 -14.12
N THR A 234 -20.96 -11.71 -13.68
CA THR A 234 -22.38 -11.35 -13.68
C THR A 234 -22.98 -11.44 -15.05
N THR A 235 -22.27 -10.94 -16.08
CA THR A 235 -22.73 -11.00 -17.47
C THR A 235 -22.72 -12.43 -18.02
N MET A 236 -21.73 -13.23 -17.65
CA MET A 236 -21.56 -14.61 -18.09
C MET A 236 -22.65 -15.53 -17.51
N LEU A 237 -22.97 -15.37 -16.23
CA LEU A 237 -24.00 -16.16 -15.56
C LEU A 237 -25.41 -15.81 -16.01
N ASP A 238 -25.66 -14.56 -16.41
CA ASP A 238 -26.97 -14.01 -16.84
C ASP A 238 -28.16 -14.53 -16.01
N ASN A 239 -27.96 -14.67 -14.70
CA ASN A 239 -28.93 -15.24 -13.76
C ASN A 239 -29.30 -14.21 -12.69
N PRO A 240 -30.52 -13.61 -12.75
CA PRO A 240 -30.95 -12.60 -11.80
C PRO A 240 -31.20 -13.16 -10.38
N ALA A 241 -31.24 -14.48 -10.21
CA ALA A 241 -31.35 -15.10 -8.90
C ALA A 241 -30.03 -15.15 -8.14
N LEU A 242 -28.90 -14.85 -8.81
CA LEU A 242 -27.57 -14.80 -8.22
C LEU A 242 -27.10 -13.36 -8.12
N LYS A 243 -26.52 -13.03 -6.98
CA LYS A 243 -25.88 -11.75 -6.70
C LYS A 243 -24.38 -11.97 -6.64
N VAL A 244 -23.66 -11.36 -7.57
CA VAL A 244 -22.19 -11.34 -7.55
C VAL A 244 -21.74 -10.08 -6.84
N SER A 245 -21.02 -10.23 -5.75
CA SER A 245 -20.38 -9.13 -5.02
C SER A 245 -18.85 -9.29 -5.06
N ASN A 246 -18.14 -8.21 -4.87
CA ASN A 246 -16.68 -8.23 -4.79
C ASN A 246 -16.22 -7.51 -3.52
N TRP A 247 -15.03 -7.79 -3.09
CA TRP A 247 -14.47 -7.25 -1.86
C TRP A 247 -14.45 -5.71 -1.81
N LYS A 248 -14.36 -5.02 -2.96
CA LYS A 248 -14.34 -3.55 -3.02
C LYS A 248 -15.70 -2.97 -2.66
N ASP A 249 -16.79 -3.59 -3.13
CA ASP A 249 -18.16 -3.17 -2.83
C ASP A 249 -18.46 -3.39 -1.33
N GLU A 250 -17.98 -4.49 -0.77
CA GLU A 250 -18.18 -4.82 0.65
C GLU A 250 -17.34 -3.93 1.58
N ASN A 251 -16.21 -3.40 1.07
CA ASN A 251 -15.29 -2.56 1.82
C ASN A 251 -15.22 -1.11 1.32
N GLU A 252 -16.31 -0.57 0.76
CA GLU A 252 -16.37 0.78 0.19
C GLU A 252 -15.90 1.86 1.17
N GLN A 253 -16.28 1.78 2.45
CA GLN A 253 -15.88 2.73 3.48
C GLN A 253 -14.37 2.67 3.74
N LEU A 254 -13.79 1.48 3.81
CA LEU A 254 -12.35 1.30 3.97
C LEU A 254 -11.60 1.90 2.78
N LEU A 255 -12.02 1.57 1.55
CA LEU A 255 -11.40 2.09 0.32
C LEU A 255 -11.49 3.60 0.22
N SER A 256 -12.65 4.18 0.56
CA SER A 256 -12.84 5.63 0.62
C SER A 256 -11.91 6.29 1.63
N GLY A 257 -11.72 5.68 2.80
CA GLY A 257 -10.75 6.13 3.81
C GLY A 257 -9.31 6.08 3.31
N LEU A 258 -8.90 4.97 2.67
CA LEU A 258 -7.57 4.81 2.08
C LEU A 258 -7.32 5.80 0.93
N GLN A 259 -8.34 6.06 0.10
CA GLN A 259 -8.26 7.06 -0.95
C GLN A 259 -8.12 8.48 -0.38
N GLY A 260 -8.87 8.83 0.66
CA GLY A 260 -8.72 10.09 1.38
C GLY A 260 -7.31 10.27 1.96
N GLN A 261 -6.74 9.20 2.52
CA GLN A 261 -5.36 9.19 3.00
C GLN A 261 -4.34 9.40 1.86
N SER A 262 -4.54 8.76 0.70
CA SER A 262 -3.69 8.93 -0.48
C SER A 262 -3.71 10.38 -0.98
N ILE A 263 -4.89 11.00 -1.06
CA ILE A 263 -5.04 12.42 -1.45
C ILE A 263 -4.32 13.32 -0.44
N SER A 264 -4.49 13.06 0.87
CA SER A 264 -3.82 13.83 1.92
C SER A 264 -2.30 13.70 1.83
N SER A 265 -1.78 12.50 1.59
CA SER A 265 -0.36 12.25 1.36
C SER A 265 0.18 13.03 0.16
N LEU A 266 -0.54 12.99 -0.96
CA LEU A 266 -0.17 13.72 -2.18
C LEU A 266 -0.13 15.24 -1.91
N MET A 267 -1.09 15.79 -1.17
CA MET A 267 -1.08 17.20 -0.76
C MET A 267 0.15 17.53 0.06
N ILE A 268 0.49 16.72 1.06
CA ILE A 268 1.69 16.90 1.89
C ILE A 268 2.95 16.90 1.01
N GLN A 269 3.07 15.96 0.07
CA GLN A 269 4.20 15.87 -0.84
C GLN A 269 4.33 17.12 -1.73
N ILE A 270 3.21 17.63 -2.26
CA ILE A 270 3.20 18.88 -3.03
C ILE A 270 3.69 20.04 -2.18
N PHE A 271 3.21 20.18 -0.94
CA PHE A 271 3.65 21.25 -0.02
C PHE A 271 5.15 21.16 0.29
N ILE A 272 5.67 19.94 0.50
CA ILE A 272 7.11 19.73 0.70
C ILE A 272 7.90 20.24 -0.51
N VAL A 273 7.52 19.81 -1.72
CA VAL A 273 8.21 20.23 -2.98
C VAL A 273 8.16 21.74 -3.15
N VAL A 274 7.01 22.37 -2.97
CA VAL A 274 6.85 23.84 -3.09
C VAL A 274 7.73 24.56 -2.06
N SER A 275 7.72 24.11 -0.81
CA SER A 275 8.53 24.70 0.27
C SER A 275 10.03 24.63 -0.05
N VAL A 276 10.48 23.49 -0.58
CA VAL A 276 11.88 23.29 -1.02
C VAL A 276 12.25 24.23 -2.16
N VAL A 277 11.40 24.36 -3.18
CA VAL A 277 11.63 25.26 -4.30
C VAL A 277 11.78 26.71 -3.82
N ILE A 278 10.91 27.16 -2.91
CA ILE A 278 10.97 28.50 -2.34
C ILE A 278 12.27 28.69 -1.53
N ALA A 279 12.61 27.74 -0.66
CA ALA A 279 13.80 27.81 0.17
C ALA A 279 15.09 27.86 -0.66
N ILE A 280 15.23 26.98 -1.63
CA ILE A 280 16.39 26.96 -2.55
C ILE A 280 16.46 28.27 -3.35
N SER A 281 15.34 28.73 -3.90
CA SER A 281 15.28 29.96 -4.66
C SER A 281 15.73 31.19 -3.84
N ALA A 282 15.29 31.28 -2.59
CA ALA A 282 15.67 32.35 -1.67
C ALA A 282 17.17 32.33 -1.39
N ILE A 283 17.73 31.18 -1.04
CA ILE A 283 19.15 31.07 -0.69
C ILE A 283 20.03 31.32 -1.93
N LEU A 284 19.68 30.77 -3.10
CA LEU A 284 20.41 31.04 -4.34
C LEU A 284 20.30 32.51 -4.76
N ALA A 285 19.17 33.17 -4.53
CA ALA A 285 19.02 34.61 -4.80
C ALA A 285 19.99 35.45 -3.93
N ILE A 286 20.17 35.09 -2.66
CA ILE A 286 21.16 35.69 -1.78
C ILE A 286 22.58 35.44 -2.30
N THR A 287 22.85 34.24 -2.80
CA THR A 287 24.16 33.91 -3.42
C THR A 287 24.47 34.78 -4.64
N VAL A 288 23.48 35.04 -5.52
CA VAL A 288 23.62 35.95 -6.64
C VAL A 288 24.01 37.35 -6.16
N PHE A 289 23.35 37.84 -5.11
CA PHE A 289 23.63 39.18 -4.55
C PHE A 289 25.06 39.28 -3.98
N GLN A 290 25.47 38.28 -3.19
CA GLN A 290 26.81 38.23 -2.61
C GLN A 290 27.93 38.11 -3.67
N LYS A 291 27.64 37.48 -4.81
CA LYS A 291 28.60 37.24 -5.89
C LYS A 291 28.41 38.18 -7.07
N SER A 292 27.55 39.22 -6.95
CA SER A 292 27.24 40.15 -8.02
C SER A 292 28.50 40.85 -8.58
N ARG A 293 29.42 41.26 -7.69
CA ARG A 293 30.69 41.89 -8.09
C ARG A 293 31.57 40.94 -8.92
N GLN A 294 31.69 39.68 -8.51
CA GLN A 294 32.46 38.67 -9.25
C GLN A 294 31.82 38.39 -10.61
N LEU A 295 30.50 38.32 -10.67
CA LEU A 295 29.73 38.14 -11.91
C LEU A 295 29.88 39.37 -12.83
N GLY A 296 29.85 40.59 -12.27
CA GLY A 296 30.07 41.81 -13.03
C GLY A 296 31.44 41.86 -13.71
N ILE A 297 32.50 41.48 -12.97
CA ILE A 297 33.86 41.37 -13.51
C ILE A 297 33.92 40.32 -14.64
N LEU A 298 33.32 39.12 -14.43
CA LEU A 298 33.29 38.08 -15.44
C LEU A 298 32.55 38.51 -16.72
N LYS A 299 31.45 39.26 -16.60
CA LYS A 299 30.72 39.83 -17.73
C LYS A 299 31.54 40.90 -18.46
N ALA A 300 32.24 41.76 -17.70
CA ALA A 300 33.14 42.76 -18.27
C ALA A 300 34.32 42.13 -19.06
N MET A 301 34.74 40.92 -18.66
CA MET A 301 35.74 40.12 -19.38
C MET A 301 35.17 39.36 -20.59
N GLY A 302 33.88 39.56 -20.94
CA GLY A 302 33.26 39.02 -22.15
C GLY A 302 32.47 37.72 -21.98
N ILE A 303 32.18 37.26 -20.75
CA ILE A 303 31.29 36.11 -20.54
C ILE A 303 29.87 36.50 -20.94
N LYS A 304 29.27 35.69 -21.84
CA LYS A 304 27.90 35.89 -22.32
C LYS A 304 26.91 35.75 -21.19
N ASP A 305 25.85 36.54 -21.22
CA ASP A 305 24.76 36.51 -20.22
C ASP A 305 24.17 35.12 -20.02
N ARG A 306 24.00 34.36 -21.10
CA ARG A 306 23.51 32.95 -21.02
C ARG A 306 24.45 32.05 -20.21
N SER A 307 25.77 32.23 -20.37
CA SER A 307 26.77 31.45 -19.62
C SER A 307 26.74 31.80 -18.13
N ALA A 308 26.53 33.07 -17.79
CA ALA A 308 26.38 33.53 -16.42
C ALA A 308 25.10 32.95 -15.75
N SER A 309 24.01 32.88 -16.48
CA SER A 309 22.75 32.28 -16.03
C SER A 309 22.89 30.76 -15.83
N LEU A 310 23.57 30.06 -16.72
CA LEU A 310 23.82 28.61 -16.67
C LEU A 310 24.62 28.21 -15.41
N ILE A 311 25.46 29.09 -14.86
CA ILE A 311 26.19 28.80 -13.59
C ILE A 311 25.22 28.44 -12.50
N PHE A 312 24.14 29.20 -12.30
CA PHE A 312 23.16 28.96 -11.23
C PHE A 312 22.31 27.74 -11.50
N ILE A 313 21.99 27.45 -12.78
CA ILE A 313 21.28 26.22 -13.13
C ILE A 313 22.12 24.99 -12.80
N PHE A 314 23.43 25.02 -13.10
CA PHE A 314 24.34 23.95 -12.70
C PHE A 314 24.55 23.87 -11.18
N GLU A 315 24.55 25.00 -10.45
CA GLU A 315 24.56 25.00 -8.99
C GLU A 315 23.33 24.27 -8.46
N GLY A 316 22.11 24.60 -8.93
CA GLY A 316 20.87 23.94 -8.55
C GLY A 316 20.87 22.45 -8.89
N LEU A 317 21.36 22.07 -10.07
CA LEU A 317 21.46 20.69 -10.49
C LEU A 317 22.40 19.86 -9.58
N ILE A 318 23.60 20.39 -9.31
CA ILE A 318 24.59 19.69 -8.46
C ILE A 318 24.07 19.53 -7.03
N ILE A 319 23.53 20.60 -6.45
CA ILE A 319 22.97 20.59 -5.11
C ILE A 319 21.77 19.66 -5.03
N GLY A 320 20.89 19.73 -6.03
CA GLY A 320 19.72 18.84 -6.13
C GLY A 320 20.10 17.38 -6.22
N LEU A 321 21.11 17.06 -7.04
CA LEU A 321 21.58 15.70 -7.22
C LEU A 321 22.20 15.12 -5.93
N ILE A 322 23.07 15.88 -5.27
CA ILE A 322 23.73 15.46 -4.04
C ILE A 322 22.69 15.37 -2.91
N GLY A 323 21.85 16.39 -2.73
CA GLY A 323 20.85 16.47 -1.68
C GLY A 323 19.79 15.37 -1.82
N SER A 324 19.35 15.09 -3.05
CA SER A 324 18.35 14.04 -3.27
C SER A 324 18.91 12.63 -3.03
N VAL A 325 20.15 12.34 -3.41
CA VAL A 325 20.78 11.03 -3.10
C VAL A 325 20.91 10.83 -1.60
N ILE A 326 21.40 11.84 -0.88
CA ILE A 326 21.49 11.77 0.58
C ILE A 326 20.09 11.64 1.19
N GLY A 327 19.10 12.36 0.67
CA GLY A 327 17.72 12.30 1.11
C GLY A 327 17.09 10.92 0.93
N VAL A 328 17.34 10.25 -0.21
CA VAL A 328 16.88 8.85 -0.44
C VAL A 328 17.45 7.93 0.63
N ILE A 329 18.76 8.01 0.87
CA ILE A 329 19.44 7.16 1.87
C ILE A 329 18.85 7.41 3.27
N LEU A 330 18.66 8.68 3.65
CA LEU A 330 18.07 9.04 4.94
C LEU A 330 16.61 8.60 5.05
N GLY A 331 15.81 8.77 3.99
CA GLY A 331 14.40 8.38 3.96
C GLY A 331 14.22 6.87 4.13
N LEU A 332 15.01 6.07 3.41
CA LEU A 332 15.04 4.62 3.57
C LEU A 332 15.54 4.22 4.97
N GLY A 333 16.57 4.89 5.48
CA GLY A 333 17.08 4.67 6.84
C GLY A 333 16.03 4.94 7.91
N LEU A 334 15.23 6.00 7.76
CA LEU A 334 14.11 6.30 8.66
C LEU A 334 13.02 5.23 8.57
N LEU A 335 12.70 4.76 7.38
CA LEU A 335 11.69 3.72 7.16
C LEU A 335 12.09 2.40 7.85
N TYR A 336 13.32 1.95 7.65
CA TYR A 336 13.85 0.76 8.31
C TYR A 336 13.95 0.93 9.83
N GLY A 337 14.39 2.11 10.31
CA GLY A 337 14.45 2.42 11.74
C GLY A 337 13.08 2.41 12.39
N PHE A 338 12.07 2.94 11.72
CA PHE A 338 10.68 2.91 12.18
C PHE A 338 10.18 1.46 12.33
N ASN A 339 10.39 0.65 11.30
CA ASN A 339 9.96 -0.75 11.32
C ASN A 339 10.67 -1.56 12.42
N ALA A 340 11.98 -1.38 12.57
CA ALA A 340 12.73 -2.05 13.64
C ALA A 340 12.26 -1.61 15.05
N GLY A 341 11.90 -0.35 15.22
CA GLY A 341 11.36 0.17 16.48
C GLY A 341 9.98 -0.41 16.82
N THR A 342 9.13 -0.63 15.83
CA THR A 342 7.78 -1.20 16.06
C THR A 342 7.83 -2.71 16.28
N SER A 343 8.79 -3.42 15.70
CA SER A 343 8.94 -4.88 15.86
C SER A 343 9.48 -5.30 17.25
N GLN A 344 10.18 -4.39 17.97
CA GLN A 344 10.73 -4.70 19.31
C GLN A 344 9.68 -4.82 20.42
N SER A 345 8.43 -4.44 20.17
CA SER A 345 7.35 -4.48 21.18
C SER A 345 6.69 -5.85 21.36
N GLY A 346 7.29 -6.94 20.84
CA GLY A 346 6.82 -8.32 21.09
C GLY A 346 5.62 -8.77 20.25
N SER A 347 5.17 -7.94 19.33
CA SER A 347 4.14 -8.28 18.33
C SER A 347 4.81 -8.50 16.96
N GLN A 348 4.21 -9.31 16.10
CA GLN A 348 4.58 -9.39 14.69
C GLN A 348 4.71 -7.97 14.11
N ALA A 349 5.60 -7.77 13.15
CA ALA A 349 5.81 -6.47 12.51
C ALA A 349 4.46 -5.83 12.16
N LEU A 350 4.18 -4.64 12.72
CA LEU A 350 2.89 -3.96 12.55
C LEU A 350 2.61 -3.62 11.08
N ILE A 351 3.68 -3.44 10.29
CA ILE A 351 3.60 -3.03 8.89
C ILE A 351 4.60 -3.85 8.08
N ASP A 352 4.12 -4.49 7.04
CA ASP A 352 4.96 -5.12 6.04
C ASP A 352 5.54 -4.04 5.14
N LEU A 353 6.87 -3.89 5.15
CA LEU A 353 7.52 -2.85 4.35
C LEU A 353 7.47 -3.19 2.87
N TYR A 354 6.70 -2.41 2.13
CA TYR A 354 6.69 -2.43 0.68
C TYR A 354 7.52 -1.28 0.12
N ILE A 355 8.67 -1.60 -0.46
CA ILE A 355 9.56 -0.63 -1.09
C ILE A 355 9.25 -0.59 -2.57
N ASP A 356 8.58 0.47 -3.03
CA ASP A 356 8.32 0.71 -4.44
C ASP A 356 9.52 1.44 -5.09
N PRO A 357 10.33 0.75 -5.93
CA PRO A 357 11.47 1.38 -6.61
C PRO A 357 11.05 2.51 -7.54
N TRP A 358 9.87 2.41 -8.15
CA TRP A 358 9.36 3.41 -9.06
C TRP A 358 9.04 4.72 -8.34
N PHE A 359 8.41 4.64 -7.17
CA PHE A 359 8.14 5.80 -6.32
C PHE A 359 9.45 6.51 -5.91
N ILE A 360 10.49 5.75 -5.57
CA ILE A 360 11.80 6.31 -5.19
C ILE A 360 12.43 7.05 -6.37
N ILE A 361 12.47 6.44 -7.56
CA ILE A 361 13.03 7.04 -8.77
C ILE A 361 12.26 8.31 -9.14
N LEU A 362 10.94 8.29 -9.06
CA LEU A 362 10.08 9.42 -9.36
C LEU A 362 10.30 10.57 -8.37
N SER A 363 10.35 10.28 -7.07
CA SER A 363 10.63 11.26 -6.01
C SER A 363 12.03 11.89 -6.18
N TRP A 364 13.03 11.07 -6.48
CA TRP A 364 14.38 11.52 -6.78
C TRP A 364 14.41 12.47 -8.00
N GLY A 365 13.72 12.10 -9.09
CA GLY A 365 13.61 12.92 -10.28
C GLY A 365 12.90 14.25 -10.03
N ILE A 366 11.78 14.22 -9.27
CA ILE A 366 11.05 15.44 -8.86
C ILE A 366 11.94 16.37 -8.05
N ALA A 367 12.73 15.85 -7.12
CA ALA A 367 13.63 16.66 -6.29
C ALA A 367 14.71 17.37 -7.11
N ILE A 368 15.30 16.68 -8.09
CA ILE A 368 16.26 17.28 -9.02
C ILE A 368 15.58 18.36 -9.86
N LEU A 369 14.42 18.07 -10.45
CA LEU A 369 13.66 19.04 -11.23
C LEU A 369 13.28 20.27 -10.40
N ALA A 370 12.81 20.08 -9.18
CA ALA A 370 12.47 21.15 -8.24
C ALA A 370 13.69 22.06 -7.98
N SER A 371 14.87 21.46 -7.77
CA SER A 371 16.11 22.19 -7.53
C SER A 371 16.54 23.01 -8.76
N VAL A 372 16.39 22.46 -9.97
CA VAL A 372 16.66 23.17 -11.22
C VAL A 372 15.66 24.31 -11.44
N ILE A 373 14.36 24.08 -11.18
CA ILE A 373 13.32 25.12 -11.27
C ILE A 373 13.60 26.24 -10.27
N ALA A 374 13.97 25.89 -9.04
CA ALA A 374 14.34 26.86 -8.01
C ALA A 374 15.51 27.75 -8.45
N ALA A 375 16.47 27.19 -9.17
CA ALA A 375 17.62 27.92 -9.69
C ALA A 375 17.28 28.88 -10.86
N LEU A 376 16.12 28.74 -11.52
CA LEU A 376 15.72 29.63 -12.61
C LEU A 376 15.49 31.08 -12.16
N VAL A 377 14.98 31.28 -10.93
CA VAL A 377 14.74 32.62 -10.37
C VAL A 377 16.06 33.41 -10.23
N PRO A 378 17.08 32.90 -9.51
CA PRO A 378 18.38 33.55 -9.41
C PRO A 378 19.11 33.65 -10.78
N ALA A 379 18.96 32.62 -11.63
CA ALA A 379 19.52 32.63 -12.96
C ALA A 379 18.98 33.80 -13.81
N ARG A 380 17.67 34.06 -13.78
CA ARG A 380 17.05 35.21 -14.44
C ARG A 380 17.48 36.55 -13.85
N ARG A 381 17.66 36.63 -12.53
CA ARG A 381 18.19 37.86 -11.89
C ARG A 381 19.63 38.15 -12.31
N SER A 382 20.47 37.14 -12.47
CA SER A 382 21.84 37.26 -12.97
C SER A 382 21.91 37.86 -14.37
N LEU A 383 20.92 37.63 -15.26
CA LEU A 383 20.85 38.22 -16.58
C LEU A 383 20.72 39.77 -16.54
N ARG A 384 20.01 40.29 -15.54
CA ARG A 384 19.70 41.72 -15.39
C ARG A 384 20.81 42.52 -14.70
N LEU A 385 21.88 41.89 -14.22
CA LEU A 385 23.01 42.60 -13.59
C LEU A 385 23.78 43.35 -14.66
N ASN A 386 23.80 44.69 -14.52
CA ASN A 386 24.61 45.58 -15.39
C ASN A 386 26.02 45.68 -14.80
N PRO A 387 27.09 45.32 -15.54
CA PRO A 387 28.47 45.37 -15.05
C PRO A 387 28.90 46.76 -14.54
N ILE A 388 28.39 47.82 -15.17
CA ILE A 388 28.76 49.20 -14.83
C ILE A 388 28.22 49.57 -13.42
N ASP A 389 26.99 49.24 -13.14
CA ASP A 389 26.36 49.59 -11.85
C ASP A 389 27.01 48.82 -10.68
N VAL A 390 27.33 47.53 -10.93
CA VAL A 390 27.96 46.65 -9.90
C VAL A 390 29.40 47.07 -9.56
N ILE A 391 30.13 47.65 -10.52
CA ILE A 391 31.52 48.14 -10.29
C ILE A 391 31.52 49.50 -9.65
N ARG A 392 30.48 50.31 -9.86
CA ARG A 392 30.38 51.69 -9.31
C ARG A 392 29.90 51.76 -7.88
N GLU A 393 29.06 50.80 -7.45
CA GLU A 393 28.50 50.74 -6.08
C GLU A 393 29.36 49.93 -5.10
N GLY A 394 30.45 49.32 -5.54
CA GLY A 394 31.41 48.57 -4.71
C GLY A 394 32.79 49.23 -4.68
#